data_01d5cb5635440f6786e2b334067315ee
#
_entry.id   01d5cb5635440f6786e2b334067315ee
#
_cell.length_a   1.000
_cell.length_b   1.000
_cell.length_c   1.000
_cell.angle_alpha   90.00
_cell.angle_beta   90.00
_cell.angle_gamma   90.00
#
_symmetry.space_group_name_H-M   'P 1'
#
loop_
_entity.id
_entity.type
_entity.pdbx_description
1 polymer ?
#
loop_
_entity_poly.entity_id
_entity_poly.type
_entity_poly.pdbx_seq_one_letter_code
_entity_poly.pdbx_strand_id
1 'polypeptide(L)'
;PMSRGLGDVYKRQVEQQATFEGFLRPDGRAGTRNYIGVLTSVNCSATVAKYIGAAFDKEGETDLGNLDGVVAFTHGTGCGMNQGNGLALLRRTMAGYAAHPNLAAVLVVGLGCEVNQIPDWLKEAGLEAGPQLRTMVIQESGGTRKTVERGVSMVREMIPDFKSIQRQTVPASHLTLGLECGGSDAYSGITANPSLGAAADLLVRHGGTAILSETPEIYGAEHLLTRRAVSEKVGRKIVDLIQWWD
;
A
#
# COMPACT_ATOMS: atom_id res chain seq x y z
N PRO A 1 -5.75 -1.93 39.96
CA PRO A 1 -6.47 -2.56 38.87
C PRO A 1 -5.49 -2.77 37.72
N MET A 2 -5.21 -4.04 37.39
CA MET A 2 -4.37 -4.39 36.26
C MET A 2 -4.99 -3.78 34.99
N SER A 3 -4.22 -2.97 34.26
CA SER A 3 -4.62 -2.47 32.95
C SER A 3 -4.90 -3.66 32.04
N ARG A 4 -6.13 -3.78 31.59
CA ARG A 4 -6.56 -4.85 30.70
C ARG A 4 -5.79 -4.69 29.38
N GLY A 5 -4.98 -5.68 29.00
CA GLY A 5 -4.17 -5.64 27.81
C GLY A 5 -5.01 -5.70 26.53
N LEU A 6 -4.39 -5.44 25.35
CA LEU A 6 -5.02 -5.57 24.01
C LEU A 6 -5.69 -6.94 23.78
N GLY A 7 -5.23 -7.99 24.45
CA GLY A 7 -5.92 -9.27 24.48
C GLY A 7 -7.37 -9.21 24.97
N ASP A 8 -7.73 -8.19 25.79
CA ASP A 8 -9.10 -7.98 26.24
C ASP A 8 -9.95 -7.22 25.20
N VAL A 9 -9.35 -6.45 24.31
CA VAL A 9 -10.06 -5.80 23.18
C VAL A 9 -10.54 -6.86 22.18
N TYR A 10 -9.71 -7.83 21.87
CA TYR A 10 -10.09 -8.98 21.04
C TYR A 10 -11.22 -9.81 21.65
N LYS A 11 -11.23 -9.99 22.98
CA LYS A 11 -12.29 -10.70 23.69
C LYS A 11 -13.62 -9.96 23.77
N ARG A 12 -13.63 -8.68 23.36
CA ARG A 12 -14.81 -7.82 23.35
C ARG A 12 -15.25 -7.49 21.93
N GLN A 13 -15.13 -8.42 21.00
CA GLN A 13 -15.72 -8.25 19.69
C GLN A 13 -17.21 -7.96 19.84
N VAL A 14 -17.68 -7.03 19.02
CA VAL A 14 -19.10 -6.68 18.98
C VAL A 14 -19.90 -7.84 18.40
N GLU A 15 -21.14 -8.05 18.91
CA GLU A 15 -22.04 -9.09 18.41
C GLU A 15 -22.39 -8.87 16.94
N GLN A 16 -22.46 -7.62 16.50
CA GLN A 16 -22.69 -7.25 15.11
C GLN A 16 -21.50 -6.46 14.58
N GLN A 17 -20.77 -7.04 13.61
CA GLN A 17 -19.68 -6.37 12.94
C GLN A 17 -20.18 -5.21 12.08
N ALA A 18 -19.46 -4.08 12.11
CA ALA A 18 -19.63 -3.02 11.14
C ALA A 18 -19.22 -3.49 9.74
N THR A 19 -19.87 -2.94 8.73
CA THR A 19 -19.62 -3.21 7.32
C THR A 19 -19.34 -1.90 6.56
N PHE A 20 -18.77 -2.02 5.37
CA PHE A 20 -18.60 -0.91 4.44
C PHE A 20 -18.78 -1.38 3.00
N GLU A 21 -19.03 -0.45 2.10
CA GLU A 21 -19.12 -0.73 0.67
C GLU A 21 -17.72 -0.73 0.05
N GLY A 22 -17.18 -1.92 -0.20
CA GLY A 22 -15.81 -2.15 -0.69
C GLY A 22 -15.76 -2.91 -2.00
N PHE A 23 -14.60 -2.88 -2.65
CA PHE A 23 -14.32 -3.64 -3.86
C PHE A 23 -13.68 -4.98 -3.48
N LEU A 24 -14.45 -6.06 -3.51
CA LEU A 24 -13.93 -7.40 -3.22
C LEU A 24 -13.04 -7.88 -4.36
N ARG A 25 -11.83 -8.34 -4.01
CA ARG A 25 -10.84 -8.86 -4.96
C ARG A 25 -10.89 -10.39 -5.03
N PRO A 26 -10.38 -11.01 -6.13
CA PRO A 26 -10.38 -12.46 -6.29
C PRO A 26 -9.65 -13.23 -5.17
N ASP A 27 -8.68 -12.60 -4.52
CA ASP A 27 -7.94 -13.15 -3.38
C ASP A 27 -8.67 -13.02 -2.03
N GLY A 28 -9.90 -12.50 -2.03
CA GLY A 28 -10.74 -12.32 -0.85
C GLY A 28 -10.47 -11.05 -0.05
N ARG A 29 -9.49 -10.22 -0.43
CA ARG A 29 -9.28 -8.90 0.19
C ARG A 29 -10.26 -7.87 -0.36
N ALA A 30 -10.50 -6.79 0.38
CA ALA A 30 -11.39 -5.73 -0.07
C ALA A 30 -10.67 -4.39 -0.12
N GLY A 31 -10.83 -3.68 -1.24
CA GLY A 31 -10.37 -2.31 -1.40
C GLY A 31 -11.46 -1.31 -1.03
N THR A 32 -11.07 -0.18 -0.47
CA THR A 32 -11.94 0.99 -0.27
C THR A 32 -12.00 1.87 -1.52
N ARG A 33 -11.08 1.65 -2.45
CA ARG A 33 -10.94 2.36 -3.72
C ARG A 33 -10.70 1.39 -4.87
N ASN A 34 -10.79 1.91 -6.10
CA ASN A 34 -10.66 1.12 -7.32
C ASN A 34 -9.83 1.89 -8.36
N TYR A 35 -8.51 1.92 -8.18
CA TYR A 35 -7.60 2.64 -9.09
C TYR A 35 -6.90 1.68 -10.07
N ILE A 36 -6.43 2.22 -11.19
CA ILE A 36 -5.32 1.62 -11.95
C ILE A 36 -4.03 2.29 -11.49
N GLY A 37 -3.06 1.50 -11.03
CA GLY A 37 -1.75 1.98 -10.58
C GLY A 37 -0.73 1.99 -11.72
N VAL A 38 0.06 3.06 -11.84
CA VAL A 38 1.25 3.10 -12.71
C VAL A 38 2.47 3.12 -11.80
N LEU A 39 3.11 1.98 -11.63
CA LEU A 39 4.26 1.79 -10.74
C LEU A 39 5.57 1.96 -11.52
N THR A 40 6.61 2.42 -10.83
CA THR A 40 7.96 2.52 -11.41
C THR A 40 8.91 1.49 -10.77
N SER A 41 9.73 0.82 -11.56
CA SER A 41 10.82 -0.03 -11.05
C SER A 41 12.04 0.79 -10.63
N VAL A 42 12.13 2.03 -11.12
CA VAL A 42 13.30 2.90 -10.99
C VAL A 42 12.89 4.37 -11.03
N ASN A 43 13.64 5.23 -10.33
CA ASN A 43 13.40 6.68 -10.34
C ASN A 43 13.42 7.30 -11.76
N CYS A 44 14.20 6.75 -12.68
CA CYS A 44 14.27 7.25 -14.08
C CYS A 44 12.95 7.14 -14.85
N SER A 45 12.06 6.21 -14.48
CA SER A 45 10.73 6.08 -15.07
C SER A 45 9.64 6.93 -14.39
N ALA A 46 9.99 7.65 -13.31
CA ALA A 46 9.01 8.41 -12.52
C ALA A 46 8.24 9.45 -13.34
N THR A 47 8.92 10.22 -14.18
CA THR A 47 8.28 11.25 -15.03
C THR A 47 7.34 10.62 -16.07
N VAL A 48 7.73 9.49 -16.66
CA VAL A 48 6.87 8.74 -17.59
C VAL A 48 5.59 8.27 -16.89
N ALA A 49 5.72 7.67 -15.70
CA ALA A 49 4.56 7.21 -14.93
C ALA A 49 3.61 8.37 -14.58
N LYS A 50 4.16 9.52 -14.16
CA LYS A 50 3.36 10.73 -13.87
C LYS A 50 2.61 11.24 -15.09
N TYR A 51 3.26 11.29 -16.27
CA TYR A 51 2.59 11.71 -17.50
C TYR A 51 1.51 10.73 -17.96
N ILE A 52 1.72 9.42 -17.75
CA ILE A 52 0.68 8.41 -18.04
C ILE A 52 -0.52 8.65 -17.11
N GLY A 53 -0.33 8.80 -15.80
CA GLY A 53 -1.41 9.09 -14.84
C GLY A 53 -2.16 10.37 -15.19
N ALA A 54 -1.42 11.46 -15.39
CA ALA A 54 -1.98 12.79 -15.71
C ALA A 54 -2.82 12.84 -17.00
N ALA A 55 -2.61 11.90 -17.92
CA ALA A 55 -3.45 11.80 -19.12
C ALA A 55 -4.90 11.39 -18.83
N PHE A 56 -5.21 10.96 -17.59
CA PHE A 56 -6.55 10.56 -17.15
C PHE A 56 -7.16 11.49 -16.10
N ASP A 57 -6.47 12.59 -15.74
CA ASP A 57 -6.94 13.53 -14.71
C ASP A 57 -8.05 14.47 -15.20
N LYS A 58 -8.26 14.56 -16.51
CA LYS A 58 -9.28 15.44 -17.09
C LYS A 58 -10.65 14.78 -17.06
N GLU A 59 -11.56 15.37 -16.31
CA GLU A 59 -12.96 14.93 -16.23
C GLU A 59 -13.60 14.84 -17.62
N GLY A 60 -14.26 13.71 -17.90
CA GLY A 60 -15.06 13.50 -19.10
C GLY A 60 -14.30 13.11 -20.37
N GLU A 61 -12.96 13.11 -20.38
CA GLU A 61 -12.20 12.65 -21.57
C GLU A 61 -12.11 11.13 -21.68
N THR A 62 -12.25 10.40 -20.56
CA THR A 62 -12.23 8.93 -20.54
C THR A 62 -13.34 8.40 -19.63
N ASP A 63 -14.15 7.47 -20.13
CA ASP A 63 -15.16 6.76 -19.31
C ASP A 63 -14.46 5.75 -18.40
N LEU A 64 -14.27 6.13 -17.15
CA LEU A 64 -13.65 5.32 -16.11
C LEU A 64 -14.66 4.40 -15.37
N GLY A 65 -15.97 4.61 -15.54
CA GLY A 65 -17.00 3.83 -14.83
C GLY A 65 -16.82 3.86 -13.32
N ASN A 66 -16.62 2.70 -12.69
CA ASN A 66 -16.37 2.56 -11.25
C ASN A 66 -14.88 2.60 -10.86
N LEU A 67 -13.99 2.96 -11.77
CA LEU A 67 -12.60 3.27 -11.42
C LEU A 67 -12.52 4.68 -10.82
N ASP A 68 -11.81 4.82 -9.72
CA ASP A 68 -11.58 6.10 -9.05
C ASP A 68 -10.50 6.95 -9.77
N GLY A 69 -9.76 6.38 -10.73
CA GLY A 69 -8.76 7.08 -11.53
C GLY A 69 -7.54 6.23 -11.88
N VAL A 70 -6.52 6.89 -12.42
CA VAL A 70 -5.20 6.31 -12.76
C VAL A 70 -4.14 7.05 -11.95
N VAL A 71 -3.40 6.34 -11.09
CA VAL A 71 -2.47 6.96 -10.13
C VAL A 71 -1.06 6.47 -10.34
N ALA A 72 -0.10 7.41 -10.43
CA ALA A 72 1.32 7.10 -10.53
C ALA A 72 1.96 6.93 -9.14
N PHE A 73 2.62 5.79 -8.92
CA PHE A 73 3.43 5.51 -7.73
C PHE A 73 4.90 5.57 -8.11
N THR A 74 5.58 6.58 -7.62
CA THR A 74 6.98 6.86 -7.96
C THR A 74 7.86 6.89 -6.72
N HIS A 75 9.15 6.59 -6.90
CA HIS A 75 10.15 6.64 -5.83
C HIS A 75 11.49 7.16 -6.37
N GLY A 76 12.43 7.43 -5.48
CA GLY A 76 13.72 8.05 -5.79
C GLY A 76 14.91 7.08 -5.96
N THR A 77 14.67 5.76 -6.04
CA THR A 77 15.74 4.75 -6.04
C THR A 77 15.66 3.78 -7.23
N GLY A 78 16.41 2.69 -7.21
CA GLY A 78 16.32 1.59 -8.19
C GLY A 78 17.37 1.61 -9.30
N CYS A 79 18.03 2.73 -9.55
CA CYS A 79 19.02 2.86 -10.62
C CYS A 79 20.33 2.15 -10.26
N GLY A 80 21.27 2.80 -9.65
CA GLY A 80 22.60 2.27 -9.31
C GLY A 80 22.74 1.77 -7.87
N MET A 81 21.74 1.08 -7.33
CA MET A 81 21.76 0.63 -5.95
C MET A 81 22.48 -0.72 -5.76
N ASN A 82 23.05 -0.94 -4.59
CA ASN A 82 23.66 -2.22 -4.24
C ASN A 82 22.61 -3.34 -4.12
N GLN A 83 22.99 -4.55 -4.50
CA GLN A 83 22.23 -5.75 -4.22
C GLN A 83 22.35 -6.08 -2.73
N GLY A 84 21.26 -5.91 -1.98
CA GLY A 84 21.22 -6.11 -0.53
C GLY A 84 19.90 -5.68 0.07
N ASN A 85 19.92 -5.33 1.36
CA ASN A 85 18.69 -4.97 2.09
C ASN A 85 17.87 -3.84 1.42
N GLY A 86 18.55 -2.83 0.85
CA GLY A 86 17.87 -1.73 0.16
C GLY A 86 17.06 -2.19 -1.06
N LEU A 87 17.64 -3.06 -1.90
CA LEU A 87 16.93 -3.64 -3.05
C LEU A 87 15.79 -4.56 -2.61
N ALA A 88 16.02 -5.39 -1.59
CA ALA A 88 14.99 -6.26 -1.03
C ALA A 88 13.81 -5.46 -0.45
N LEU A 89 14.08 -4.34 0.24
CA LEU A 89 13.05 -3.43 0.74
C LEU A 89 12.25 -2.79 -0.40
N LEU A 90 12.93 -2.27 -1.43
CA LEU A 90 12.29 -1.70 -2.61
C LEU A 90 11.37 -2.71 -3.29
N ARG A 91 11.86 -3.93 -3.57
CA ARG A 91 11.10 -5.01 -4.21
C ARG A 91 9.89 -5.40 -3.39
N ARG A 92 10.04 -5.54 -2.08
CA ARG A 92 8.93 -5.86 -1.16
C ARG A 92 7.87 -4.75 -1.14
N THR A 93 8.31 -3.48 -1.10
CA THR A 93 7.40 -2.33 -1.13
C THR A 93 6.62 -2.27 -2.45
N MET A 94 7.31 -2.42 -3.58
CA MET A 94 6.66 -2.46 -4.90
C MET A 94 5.68 -3.63 -5.03
N ALA A 95 6.03 -4.81 -4.51
CA ALA A 95 5.14 -5.99 -4.50
C ALA A 95 3.88 -5.72 -3.66
N GLY A 96 4.03 -5.05 -2.51
CA GLY A 96 2.91 -4.62 -1.67
C GLY A 96 1.97 -3.66 -2.41
N TYR A 97 2.51 -2.69 -3.14
CA TYR A 97 1.70 -1.79 -3.97
C TYR A 97 1.05 -2.53 -5.15
N ALA A 98 1.80 -3.37 -5.88
CA ALA A 98 1.24 -4.11 -7.01
C ALA A 98 0.09 -5.05 -6.60
N ALA A 99 0.15 -5.59 -5.39
CA ALA A 99 -0.89 -6.44 -4.81
C ALA A 99 -1.88 -5.67 -3.91
N HIS A 100 -1.87 -4.33 -3.91
CA HIS A 100 -2.72 -3.56 -2.99
C HIS A 100 -4.20 -3.65 -3.41
N PRO A 101 -5.15 -3.94 -2.48
CA PRO A 101 -6.56 -4.16 -2.82
C PRO A 101 -7.26 -2.91 -3.37
N ASN A 102 -6.73 -1.70 -3.18
CA ASN A 102 -7.23 -0.49 -3.82
C ASN A 102 -6.85 -0.35 -5.30
N LEU A 103 -5.98 -1.24 -5.81
CA LEU A 103 -5.62 -1.28 -7.22
C LEU A 103 -6.34 -2.43 -7.91
N ALA A 104 -7.16 -2.10 -8.91
CA ALA A 104 -7.81 -3.10 -9.76
C ALA A 104 -6.81 -3.73 -10.73
N ALA A 105 -5.88 -2.91 -11.21
CA ALA A 105 -4.83 -3.31 -12.13
C ALA A 105 -3.61 -2.41 -12.00
N VAL A 106 -2.47 -2.86 -12.54
CA VAL A 106 -1.18 -2.19 -12.44
C VAL A 106 -0.44 -2.22 -13.77
N LEU A 107 0.12 -1.08 -14.16
CA LEU A 107 1.12 -0.96 -15.20
C LEU A 107 2.48 -0.64 -14.56
N VAL A 108 3.49 -1.49 -14.76
CA VAL A 108 4.85 -1.27 -14.25
C VAL A 108 5.72 -0.71 -15.37
N VAL A 109 6.39 0.43 -15.11
CA VAL A 109 7.25 1.11 -16.05
C VAL A 109 8.69 1.07 -15.58
N GLY A 110 9.55 0.41 -16.35
CA GLY A 110 11.00 0.36 -16.18
C GLY A 110 11.76 1.25 -17.14
N LEU A 111 13.07 1.42 -16.91
CA LEU A 111 13.98 2.09 -17.82
C LEU A 111 14.60 1.12 -18.82
N GLY A 112 15.16 0.00 -18.31
CA GLY A 112 15.85 -1.06 -19.07
C GLY A 112 17.27 -1.38 -18.58
N CYS A 113 17.95 -0.45 -17.91
CA CYS A 113 19.30 -0.65 -17.38
C CYS A 113 19.39 -0.52 -15.85
N GLU A 114 18.28 -0.45 -15.17
CA GLU A 114 18.21 -0.41 -13.70
C GLU A 114 18.65 -1.72 -13.05
N VAL A 115 19.15 -1.64 -11.80
CA VAL A 115 19.46 -2.83 -10.98
C VAL A 115 18.18 -3.59 -10.62
N ASN A 116 17.08 -2.87 -10.41
CA ASN A 116 15.78 -3.46 -10.09
C ASN A 116 15.03 -3.87 -11.36
N GLN A 117 15.55 -4.90 -12.07
CA GLN A 117 14.92 -5.41 -13.29
C GLN A 117 13.52 -5.97 -13.04
N ILE A 118 12.56 -5.63 -13.90
CA ILE A 118 11.14 -6.03 -13.75
C ILE A 118 10.97 -7.55 -13.73
N PRO A 119 11.60 -8.34 -14.64
CA PRO A 119 11.42 -9.79 -14.62
C PRO A 119 11.90 -10.45 -13.33
N ASP A 120 13.04 -10.00 -12.80
CA ASP A 120 13.61 -10.53 -11.54
C ASP A 120 12.72 -10.17 -10.35
N TRP A 121 12.22 -8.94 -10.30
CA TRP A 121 11.29 -8.50 -9.28
C TRP A 121 9.98 -9.28 -9.31
N LEU A 122 9.35 -9.46 -10.47
CA LEU A 122 8.11 -10.24 -10.61
C LEU A 122 8.30 -11.67 -10.11
N LYS A 123 9.41 -12.32 -10.54
CA LYS A 123 9.74 -13.68 -10.10
C LYS A 123 9.91 -13.76 -8.58
N GLU A 124 10.65 -12.84 -7.98
CA GLU A 124 10.88 -12.80 -6.52
C GLU A 124 9.58 -12.54 -5.74
N ALA A 125 8.72 -11.67 -6.27
CA ALA A 125 7.43 -11.33 -5.68
C ALA A 125 6.33 -12.40 -5.89
N GLY A 126 6.59 -13.43 -6.70
CA GLY A 126 5.58 -14.42 -7.09
C GLY A 126 4.43 -13.81 -7.90
N LEU A 127 4.72 -12.74 -8.67
CA LEU A 127 3.76 -12.05 -9.53
C LEU A 127 3.95 -12.46 -10.99
N GLU A 128 2.87 -12.51 -11.73
CA GLU A 128 2.88 -12.84 -13.15
C GLU A 128 2.28 -11.68 -13.99
N ALA A 129 2.90 -11.41 -15.13
CA ALA A 129 2.35 -10.49 -16.09
C ALA A 129 1.06 -11.07 -16.72
N GLY A 130 0.05 -10.23 -16.85
CA GLY A 130 -1.26 -10.64 -17.35
C GLY A 130 -2.22 -9.45 -17.45
N PRO A 131 -3.53 -9.68 -17.54
CA PRO A 131 -4.52 -8.60 -17.65
C PRO A 131 -4.46 -7.59 -16.51
N GLN A 132 -4.20 -8.05 -15.27
CA GLN A 132 -4.15 -7.20 -14.08
C GLN A 132 -2.79 -6.55 -13.85
N LEU A 133 -1.70 -7.12 -14.39
CA LEU A 133 -0.36 -6.60 -14.23
C LEU A 133 0.35 -6.58 -15.58
N ARG A 134 0.49 -5.39 -16.16
CA ARG A 134 1.22 -5.18 -17.41
C ARG A 134 2.56 -4.51 -17.15
N THR A 135 3.51 -4.71 -18.02
CA THR A 135 4.87 -4.15 -17.92
C THR A 135 5.30 -3.48 -19.22
N MET A 136 6.14 -2.47 -19.11
CA MET A 136 6.79 -1.83 -20.24
C MET A 136 8.14 -1.23 -19.85
N VAL A 137 9.03 -1.08 -20.84
CA VAL A 137 10.40 -0.58 -20.67
C VAL A 137 10.65 0.59 -21.60
N ILE A 138 11.20 1.70 -21.09
CA ILE A 138 11.40 2.95 -21.83
C ILE A 138 12.35 2.75 -23.01
N GLN A 139 13.48 2.05 -22.80
CA GLN A 139 14.48 1.82 -23.84
C GLN A 139 13.93 0.97 -24.97
N GLU A 140 13.08 -0.01 -24.70
CA GLU A 140 12.43 -0.85 -25.69
C GLU A 140 11.27 -0.14 -26.40
N SER A 141 10.66 0.86 -25.75
CA SER A 141 9.54 1.61 -26.31
C SER A 141 9.97 2.78 -27.22
N GLY A 142 11.27 3.02 -27.34
CA GLY A 142 11.80 4.08 -28.20
C GLY A 142 11.82 5.48 -27.55
N GLY A 143 12.00 5.54 -26.23
CA GLY A 143 12.21 6.75 -25.44
C GLY A 143 10.94 7.31 -24.79
N THR A 144 11.13 8.36 -24.00
CA THR A 144 10.11 8.91 -23.09
C THR A 144 8.75 9.16 -23.74
N ARG A 145 8.71 9.92 -24.83
CA ARG A 145 7.44 10.31 -25.47
C ARG A 145 6.66 9.09 -25.96
N LYS A 146 7.31 8.19 -26.68
CA LYS A 146 6.66 6.98 -27.19
C LYS A 146 6.21 6.07 -26.07
N THR A 147 6.96 6.03 -24.97
CA THR A 147 6.59 5.25 -23.78
C THR A 147 5.33 5.81 -23.11
N VAL A 148 5.21 7.14 -23.00
CA VAL A 148 3.99 7.78 -22.47
C VAL A 148 2.79 7.46 -23.37
N GLU A 149 2.90 7.68 -24.68
CA GLU A 149 1.85 7.39 -25.67
C GLU A 149 1.38 5.92 -25.57
N ARG A 150 2.33 4.98 -25.56
CA ARG A 150 2.06 3.55 -25.42
C ARG A 150 1.46 3.21 -24.06
N GLY A 151 1.97 3.79 -22.97
CA GLY A 151 1.46 3.56 -21.61
C GLY A 151 0.01 4.03 -21.46
N VAL A 152 -0.33 5.20 -22.03
CA VAL A 152 -1.72 5.69 -22.08
C VAL A 152 -2.61 4.74 -22.86
N SER A 153 -2.14 4.23 -24.02
CA SER A 153 -2.89 3.22 -24.80
C SER A 153 -3.11 1.94 -23.98
N MET A 154 -2.05 1.42 -23.33
CA MET A 154 -2.16 0.21 -22.50
C MET A 154 -3.15 0.38 -21.34
N VAL A 155 -3.14 1.53 -20.67
CA VAL A 155 -4.11 1.81 -19.58
C VAL A 155 -5.53 1.89 -20.15
N ARG A 156 -5.74 2.54 -21.30
CA ARG A 156 -7.05 2.59 -21.97
C ARG A 156 -7.57 1.20 -22.33
N GLU A 157 -6.69 0.29 -22.73
CA GLU A 157 -7.03 -1.11 -23.01
C GLU A 157 -7.38 -1.90 -21.72
N MET A 158 -6.86 -1.50 -20.55
CA MET A 158 -7.15 -2.14 -19.26
C MET A 158 -8.51 -1.69 -18.70
N ILE A 159 -8.90 -0.43 -18.90
CA ILE A 159 -10.10 0.17 -18.30
C ILE A 159 -11.36 -0.69 -18.49
N PRO A 160 -11.69 -1.22 -19.67
CA PRO A 160 -12.92 -2.00 -19.90
C PRO A 160 -13.05 -3.22 -18.97
N ASP A 161 -11.94 -3.87 -18.62
CA ASP A 161 -11.93 -5.08 -17.80
C ASP A 161 -12.25 -4.78 -16.32
N PHE A 162 -12.01 -3.53 -15.86
CA PHE A 162 -12.10 -3.18 -14.43
C PHE A 162 -13.13 -2.10 -14.10
N LYS A 163 -13.60 -1.32 -15.08
CA LYS A 163 -14.55 -0.22 -14.85
C LYS A 163 -15.94 -0.65 -14.40
N SER A 164 -16.31 -1.92 -14.61
CA SER A 164 -17.60 -2.47 -14.25
C SER A 164 -17.66 -3.12 -12.86
N ILE A 165 -16.51 -3.23 -12.16
CA ILE A 165 -16.46 -3.83 -10.84
C ILE A 165 -17.28 -3.00 -9.86
N GLN A 166 -18.27 -3.64 -9.20
CA GLN A 166 -19.17 -2.98 -8.27
C GLN A 166 -18.66 -3.10 -6.83
N ARG A 167 -19.04 -2.12 -6.01
CA ARG A 167 -18.90 -2.21 -4.57
C ARG A 167 -19.85 -3.28 -4.02
N GLN A 168 -19.41 -3.93 -2.96
CA GLN A 168 -20.17 -4.93 -2.22
C GLN A 168 -20.07 -4.62 -0.73
N THR A 169 -21.10 -4.98 0.03
CA THR A 169 -21.06 -4.88 1.49
C THR A 169 -20.08 -5.91 2.05
N VAL A 170 -19.02 -5.45 2.67
CA VAL A 170 -17.95 -6.28 3.26
C VAL A 170 -17.71 -5.91 4.72
N PRO A 171 -17.30 -6.86 5.58
CA PRO A 171 -17.03 -6.59 6.98
C PRO A 171 -15.87 -5.60 7.18
N ALA A 172 -15.94 -4.78 8.23
CA ALA A 172 -14.86 -3.87 8.63
C ALA A 172 -13.54 -4.59 8.98
N SER A 173 -13.57 -5.91 9.19
CA SER A 173 -12.38 -6.74 9.37
C SER A 173 -11.41 -6.73 8.18
N HIS A 174 -11.87 -6.32 7.00
CA HIS A 174 -10.99 -6.11 5.83
C HIS A 174 -10.19 -4.81 5.89
N LEU A 175 -10.54 -3.88 6.80
CA LEU A 175 -9.85 -2.60 6.89
C LEU A 175 -8.51 -2.74 7.63
N THR A 176 -7.48 -2.14 7.04
CA THR A 176 -6.18 -1.93 7.68
C THR A 176 -5.91 -0.44 7.73
N LEU A 177 -5.70 0.09 8.93
CA LEU A 177 -5.40 1.49 9.19
C LEU A 177 -3.93 1.64 9.56
N GLY A 178 -3.16 2.34 8.73
CA GLY A 178 -1.80 2.79 9.07
C GLY A 178 -1.87 4.06 9.91
N LEU A 179 -1.09 4.11 10.98
CA LEU A 179 -1.00 5.22 11.91
C LEU A 179 0.40 5.83 11.83
N GLU A 180 0.47 7.15 11.66
CA GLU A 180 1.70 7.91 11.54
C GLU A 180 1.52 9.28 12.21
N CYS A 181 2.59 9.84 12.78
CA CYS A 181 2.59 11.17 13.37
C CYS A 181 3.08 12.20 12.34
N GLY A 182 2.24 13.18 12.01
CA GLY A 182 2.57 14.21 11.01
C GLY A 182 3.22 15.47 11.57
N GLY A 183 3.04 15.79 12.85
CA GLY A 183 3.52 17.03 13.43
C GLY A 183 3.56 17.00 14.95
N SER A 184 4.47 16.22 15.50
CA SER A 184 4.64 15.91 16.93
C SER A 184 4.69 17.17 17.81
N ASP A 185 3.55 17.68 18.25
CA ASP A 185 3.43 18.75 19.23
C ASP A 185 2.80 18.26 20.54
N ALA A 186 2.94 19.05 21.62
CA ALA A 186 2.42 18.69 22.95
C ALA A 186 0.89 18.58 22.96
N TYR A 187 0.18 19.32 22.13
CA TYR A 187 -1.29 19.30 22.08
C TYR A 187 -1.82 18.06 21.35
N SER A 188 -1.11 17.54 20.35
CA SER A 188 -1.50 16.30 19.67
C SER A 188 -1.56 15.12 20.64
N GLY A 189 -0.67 15.08 21.65
CA GLY A 189 -0.70 14.08 22.73
C GLY A 189 -1.95 14.13 23.61
N ILE A 190 -2.62 15.28 23.67
CA ILE A 190 -3.84 15.48 24.49
C ILE A 190 -5.11 15.31 23.64
N THR A 191 -5.07 15.62 22.35
CA THR A 191 -6.24 15.68 21.46
C THR A 191 -6.23 14.59 20.39
N ALA A 192 -5.37 14.72 19.40
CA ALA A 192 -5.36 13.87 18.20
C ALA A 192 -4.99 12.42 18.51
N ASN A 193 -3.93 12.19 19.29
CA ASN A 193 -3.44 10.85 19.56
C ASN A 193 -4.43 10.01 20.39
N PRO A 194 -5.07 10.51 21.47
CA PRO A 194 -6.12 9.77 22.16
C PRO A 194 -7.34 9.49 21.29
N SER A 195 -7.75 10.44 20.44
CA SER A 195 -8.87 10.25 19.51
C SER A 195 -8.56 9.18 18.47
N LEU A 196 -7.34 9.20 17.92
CA LEU A 196 -6.87 8.19 16.98
C LEU A 196 -6.76 6.81 17.64
N GLY A 197 -6.27 6.75 18.88
CA GLY A 197 -6.22 5.53 19.67
C GLY A 197 -7.62 4.92 19.89
N ALA A 198 -8.61 5.75 20.23
CA ALA A 198 -10.00 5.31 20.37
C ALA A 198 -10.60 4.79 19.06
N ALA A 199 -10.30 5.45 17.94
CA ALA A 199 -10.72 4.99 16.60
C ALA A 199 -10.06 3.66 16.22
N ALA A 200 -8.76 3.49 16.51
CA ALA A 200 -8.03 2.25 16.31
C ALA A 200 -8.61 1.10 17.15
N ASP A 201 -8.92 1.36 18.42
CA ASP A 201 -9.56 0.38 19.31
C ASP A 201 -10.95 -0.04 18.77
N LEU A 202 -11.72 0.92 18.25
CA LEU A 202 -13.01 0.63 17.63
C LEU A 202 -12.87 -0.26 16.42
N LEU A 203 -11.93 0.06 15.51
CA LEU A 203 -11.65 -0.74 14.32
C LEU A 203 -11.26 -2.18 14.69
N VAL A 204 -10.36 -2.34 15.68
CA VAL A 204 -9.91 -3.66 16.14
C VAL A 204 -11.05 -4.47 16.77
N ARG A 205 -11.99 -3.84 17.47
CA ARG A 205 -13.20 -4.51 17.99
C ARG A 205 -14.08 -5.08 16.87
N HIS A 206 -14.07 -4.45 15.70
CA HIS A 206 -14.76 -4.93 14.49
C HIS A 206 -13.90 -5.88 13.64
N GLY A 207 -12.75 -6.34 14.15
CA GLY A 207 -11.86 -7.30 13.51
C GLY A 207 -10.86 -6.71 12.54
N GLY A 208 -10.84 -5.38 12.37
CA GLY A 208 -9.86 -4.69 11.53
C GLY A 208 -8.45 -4.66 12.13
N THR A 209 -7.50 -4.14 11.39
CA THR A 209 -6.08 -4.07 11.78
C THR A 209 -5.64 -2.61 11.90
N ALA A 210 -4.93 -2.27 12.98
CA ALA A 210 -4.24 -1.00 13.14
C ALA A 210 -2.73 -1.24 13.17
N ILE A 211 -1.97 -0.48 12.37
CA ILE A 211 -0.52 -0.58 12.25
C ILE A 211 0.11 0.73 12.72
N LEU A 212 0.97 0.65 13.75
CA LEU A 212 1.85 1.75 14.14
C LEU A 212 3.09 1.70 13.23
N SER A 213 3.35 2.76 12.46
CA SER A 213 4.39 2.73 11.44
C SER A 213 5.74 3.32 11.88
N GLU A 214 5.78 4.18 12.88
CA GLU A 214 7.01 4.88 13.29
C GLU A 214 7.62 4.22 14.53
N THR A 215 8.36 3.13 14.32
CA THR A 215 9.01 2.38 15.41
C THR A 215 9.87 3.26 16.34
N PRO A 216 10.68 4.24 15.88
CA PRO A 216 11.47 5.10 16.78
C PRO A 216 10.63 5.95 17.73
N GLU A 217 9.39 6.27 17.38
CA GLU A 217 8.47 7.09 18.18
C GLU A 217 8.03 6.42 19.49
N ILE A 218 8.23 5.10 19.60
CA ILE A 218 7.91 4.36 20.85
C ILE A 218 9.10 4.25 21.82
N TYR A 219 10.25 4.85 21.48
CA TYR A 219 11.46 4.80 22.34
C TYR A 219 11.15 5.28 23.76
N GLY A 220 11.54 4.47 24.76
CA GLY A 220 11.25 4.70 26.18
C GLY A 220 9.83 4.30 26.62
N ALA A 221 8.94 3.94 25.68
CA ALA A 221 7.57 3.50 25.95
C ALA A 221 7.30 2.06 25.49
N GLU A 222 8.32 1.28 25.14
CA GLU A 222 8.23 -0.08 24.61
C GLU A 222 7.43 -1.01 25.53
N HIS A 223 7.53 -0.77 26.85
CA HIS A 223 6.81 -1.53 27.87
C HIS A 223 5.28 -1.42 27.72
N LEU A 224 4.76 -0.35 27.12
CA LEU A 224 3.33 -0.18 26.87
C LEU A 224 2.82 -1.13 25.78
N LEU A 225 3.68 -1.51 24.82
CA LEU A 225 3.36 -2.45 23.74
C LEU A 225 3.78 -3.88 24.09
N THR A 226 4.99 -4.08 24.65
CA THR A 226 5.50 -5.44 24.95
C THR A 226 4.63 -6.18 25.95
N ARG A 227 4.08 -5.49 26.98
CA ARG A 227 3.16 -6.12 27.95
C ARG A 227 1.81 -6.54 27.35
N ARG A 228 1.48 -6.06 26.16
CA ARG A 228 0.25 -6.39 25.40
C ARG A 228 0.52 -7.32 24.23
N ALA A 229 1.78 -7.70 24.02
CA ALA A 229 2.16 -8.58 22.92
C ALA A 229 1.51 -9.97 23.10
N VAL A 230 1.08 -10.56 21.98
CA VAL A 230 0.44 -11.87 21.94
C VAL A 230 1.39 -12.99 22.39
N SER A 231 2.71 -12.76 22.34
CA SER A 231 3.74 -13.68 22.82
C SER A 231 5.02 -12.94 23.17
N GLU A 232 5.87 -13.54 24.00
CA GLU A 232 7.20 -13.03 24.33
C GLU A 232 8.04 -12.78 23.07
N LYS A 233 7.96 -13.70 22.09
CA LYS A 233 8.65 -13.57 20.80
C LYS A 233 8.27 -12.28 20.05
N VAL A 234 6.99 -11.91 20.07
CA VAL A 234 6.51 -10.66 19.45
C VAL A 234 6.97 -9.44 20.23
N GLY A 235 6.90 -9.48 21.57
CA GLY A 235 7.42 -8.42 22.41
C GLY A 235 8.92 -8.19 22.22
N ARG A 236 9.71 -9.26 22.12
CA ARG A 236 11.16 -9.17 21.86
C ARG A 236 11.47 -8.52 20.52
N LYS A 237 10.73 -8.82 19.46
CA LYS A 237 10.91 -8.16 18.15
C LYS A 237 10.75 -6.64 18.22
N ILE A 238 9.85 -6.13 19.07
CA ILE A 238 9.70 -4.67 19.27
C ILE A 238 10.97 -4.10 19.88
N VAL A 239 11.51 -4.76 20.92
CA VAL A 239 12.75 -4.33 21.57
C VAL A 239 13.94 -4.39 20.59
N ASP A 240 14.06 -5.46 19.81
CA ASP A 240 15.11 -5.63 18.81
C ASP A 240 15.07 -4.52 17.73
N LEU A 241 13.86 -4.11 17.30
CA LEU A 241 13.70 -3.01 16.35
C LEU A 241 14.14 -1.66 16.94
N ILE A 242 13.84 -1.40 18.20
CA ILE A 242 14.30 -0.17 18.88
C ILE A 242 15.83 -0.19 19.01
N GLN A 243 16.40 -1.30 19.44
CA GLN A 243 17.87 -1.45 19.54
C GLN A 243 18.58 -1.31 18.19
N TRP A 244 17.92 -1.65 17.09
CA TRP A 244 18.47 -1.45 15.74
C TRP A 244 18.56 0.04 15.38
N TRP A 245 17.65 0.87 15.91
CA TRP A 245 17.67 2.33 15.71
C TRP A 245 18.67 3.06 16.61
N ASP A 246 19.01 2.51 17.78
CA ASP A 246 19.91 3.05 18.79
C ASP A 246 21.38 2.78 18.42
#